data_1b491a03c93f1367fa28472f5e6d4273
#
_entry.id   1b491a03c93f1367fa28472f5e6d4273
#
_cell.length_a   1.000
_cell.length_b   1.000
_cell.length_c   1.000
_cell.angle_alpha   90.00
_cell.angle_beta   90.00
_cell.angle_gamma   90.00
#
_symmetry.space_group_name_H-M   'P 1'
#
loop_
_entity.id
_entity.type
_entity.pdbx_description
1 polymer ?
#
loop_
_entity_poly.entity_id
_entity_poly.type
_entity_poly.pdbx_seq_one_letter_code
_entity_poly.pdbx_strand_id
1 'polypeptide(L)'
;SQITRFRIEEDAQHTVTNTIDVTYGVRNNLTFSASLPLVAKFDTQSNLSTTGLGDISLGVRWQPVPLKRGLPSTTMFASLSTATGDSHYEINRNNDLSTGKGYYTLSGGASISKVTDPVVLFASASYAMSTKINDLNQPQGSRILTSVQPGDSLGFSMGLAYSLNYDVSITTSFQQSYGFSTTFDFSTGNPYETPDQVSAALNFSLGLRTNPKRIVNLNMGFGLTEDASDVTLGFSMPIDFVVSDK
;
A
#
# COMPACT_ATOMS: atom_id res chain seq x y z
N SER A 1 23.99 45.30 -3.68
CA SER A 1 23.91 43.82 -3.70
C SER A 1 22.67 43.37 -3.00
N GLN A 2 21.65 42.93 -3.75
CA GLN A 2 20.46 42.29 -3.19
C GLN A 2 20.82 40.83 -2.89
N ILE A 3 20.84 40.48 -1.61
CA ILE A 3 20.93 39.10 -1.15
C ILE A 3 19.51 38.56 -1.22
N THR A 4 19.17 37.80 -2.26
CA THR A 4 17.95 37.05 -2.35
C THR A 4 18.05 35.88 -1.36
N ARG A 5 17.34 35.94 -0.25
CA ARG A 5 17.19 34.80 0.67
C ARG A 5 16.17 33.84 0.04
N PHE A 6 16.63 32.70 -0.41
CA PHE A 6 15.76 31.57 -0.68
C PHE A 6 15.30 31.02 0.66
N ARG A 7 14.03 31.21 1.01
CA ARG A 7 13.39 30.53 2.10
C ARG A 7 12.82 29.25 1.53
N ILE A 8 13.40 28.11 1.86
CA ILE A 8 12.79 26.81 1.59
C ILE A 8 11.82 26.59 2.74
N GLU A 9 10.53 26.71 2.48
CA GLU A 9 9.49 26.26 3.40
C GLU A 9 9.26 24.78 3.10
N GLU A 10 9.60 23.92 4.03
CA GLU A 10 9.27 22.50 3.96
C GLU A 10 7.81 22.33 4.42
N ASP A 11 6.91 22.22 3.46
CA ASP A 11 5.54 21.80 3.70
C ASP A 11 5.54 20.28 3.91
N ALA A 12 5.69 19.84 5.14
CA ALA A 12 5.75 18.42 5.45
C ALA A 12 4.51 17.96 6.21
N GLN A 13 3.78 17.02 5.63
CA GLN A 13 2.78 16.23 6.32
C GLN A 13 3.43 14.96 6.87
N HIS A 14 3.46 14.81 8.19
CA HIS A 14 3.96 13.63 8.86
C HIS A 14 2.82 12.69 9.20
N THR A 15 2.95 11.43 8.80
CA THR A 15 1.97 10.37 9.11
C THR A 15 2.67 9.25 9.87
N VAL A 16 2.14 8.92 11.03
CA VAL A 16 2.55 7.75 11.82
C VAL A 16 1.38 6.77 11.84
N THR A 17 1.59 5.57 11.34
CA THR A 17 0.58 4.52 11.34
C THR A 17 1.06 3.34 12.18
N ASN A 18 0.28 2.98 13.20
CA ASN A 18 0.43 1.76 13.97
C ASN A 18 -0.65 0.78 13.52
N THR A 19 -0.25 -0.40 13.04
CA THR A 19 -1.21 -1.40 12.56
C THR A 19 -1.17 -2.63 13.45
N ILE A 20 -2.35 -3.06 13.91
CA ILE A 20 -2.53 -4.32 14.62
C ILE A 20 -3.00 -5.34 13.60
N ASP A 21 -2.16 -6.32 13.29
CA ASP A 21 -2.45 -7.38 12.34
C ASP A 21 -2.75 -8.68 13.08
N VAL A 22 -3.92 -9.24 12.81
CA VAL A 22 -4.33 -10.55 13.32
C VAL A 22 -4.43 -11.51 12.14
N THR A 23 -3.70 -12.61 12.23
CA THR A 23 -3.68 -13.65 11.20
C THR A 23 -4.08 -14.98 11.79
N TYR A 24 -5.07 -15.64 11.19
CA TYR A 24 -5.58 -16.92 11.65
C TYR A 24 -5.57 -17.96 10.51
N GLY A 25 -4.82 -19.02 10.70
CA GLY A 25 -4.77 -20.16 9.78
C GLY A 25 -5.89 -21.16 10.08
N VAL A 26 -6.90 -21.23 9.22
CA VAL A 26 -8.02 -22.19 9.34
C VAL A 26 -7.61 -23.57 8.85
N ARG A 27 -6.78 -23.61 7.81
CA ARG A 27 -6.18 -24.82 7.24
C ARG A 27 -4.74 -24.52 6.85
N ASN A 28 -3.97 -25.57 6.55
CA ASN A 28 -2.57 -25.41 6.11
C ASN A 28 -2.42 -24.57 4.84
N ASN A 29 -3.49 -24.41 4.07
CA ASN A 29 -3.53 -23.68 2.81
C ASN A 29 -4.54 -22.54 2.78
N LEU A 30 -5.17 -22.21 3.91
CA LEU A 30 -6.19 -21.15 4.00
C LEU A 30 -5.96 -20.32 5.26
N THR A 31 -5.76 -19.03 5.05
CA THR A 31 -5.48 -18.06 6.10
C THR A 31 -6.41 -16.86 5.98
N PHE A 32 -6.94 -16.42 7.09
CA PHE A 32 -7.66 -15.15 7.23
C PHE A 32 -6.78 -14.13 7.94
N SER A 33 -6.91 -12.87 7.56
CA SER A 33 -6.22 -11.76 8.19
C SER A 33 -7.17 -10.60 8.44
N ALA A 34 -6.91 -9.86 9.50
CA ALA A 34 -7.58 -8.60 9.79
C ALA A 34 -6.54 -7.58 10.23
N SER A 35 -6.59 -6.39 9.68
CA SER A 35 -5.69 -5.28 9.98
C SER A 35 -6.47 -4.11 10.53
N LEU A 36 -6.03 -3.57 11.66
CA LEU A 36 -6.61 -2.42 12.35
C LEU A 36 -5.55 -1.32 12.43
N PRO A 37 -5.55 -0.34 11.53
CA PRO A 37 -4.59 0.77 11.56
C PRO A 37 -5.05 1.88 12.50
N LEU A 38 -4.13 2.35 13.33
CA LEU A 38 -4.22 3.57 14.12
C LEU A 38 -3.35 4.62 13.46
N VAL A 39 -3.95 5.72 13.03
CA VAL A 39 -3.28 6.75 12.24
C VAL A 39 -3.16 8.03 13.07
N ALA A 40 -1.96 8.59 13.12
CA ALA A 40 -1.70 9.92 13.63
C ALA A 40 -1.06 10.75 12.51
N LYS A 41 -1.65 11.91 12.20
CA LYS A 41 -1.17 12.85 11.19
C LYS A 41 -0.88 14.21 11.80
N PHE A 42 0.21 14.80 11.35
CA PHE A 42 0.63 16.16 11.69
C PHE A 42 0.93 16.91 10.40
N ASP A 43 0.31 18.05 10.22
CA ASP A 43 0.60 18.98 9.15
C ASP A 43 1.30 20.20 9.74
N THR A 44 2.54 20.45 9.33
CA THR A 44 3.36 21.56 9.84
C THR A 44 2.92 22.92 9.29
N GLN A 45 2.29 22.96 8.12
CA GLN A 45 1.86 24.19 7.48
C GLN A 45 0.58 24.73 8.13
N SER A 46 -0.43 23.88 8.29
CA SER A 46 -1.71 24.24 8.90
C SER A 46 -1.72 24.13 10.41
N ASN A 47 -0.67 23.57 11.02
CA ASN A 47 -0.58 23.24 12.45
C ASN A 47 -1.76 22.37 12.93
N LEU A 48 -2.24 21.50 12.05
CA LEU A 48 -3.32 20.57 12.32
C LEU A 48 -2.76 19.21 12.73
N SER A 49 -3.42 18.57 13.67
CA SER A 49 -3.12 17.20 14.07
C SER A 49 -4.39 16.40 14.23
N THR A 50 -4.37 15.16 13.78
CA THR A 50 -5.47 14.22 14.00
C THR A 50 -4.95 12.85 14.39
N THR A 51 -5.70 12.15 15.24
CA THR A 51 -5.46 10.75 15.58
C THR A 51 -6.78 10.01 15.52
N GLY A 52 -6.79 8.88 14.83
CA GLY A 52 -8.01 8.10 14.68
C GLY A 52 -7.76 6.70 14.16
N LEU A 53 -8.83 5.94 14.04
CA LEU A 53 -8.82 4.69 13.30
C LEU A 53 -8.69 4.99 11.81
N GLY A 54 -7.87 4.20 11.13
CA GLY A 54 -7.88 4.16 9.67
C GLY A 54 -8.88 3.13 9.15
N ASP A 55 -8.77 2.79 7.88
CA ASP A 55 -9.65 1.82 7.24
C ASP A 55 -9.28 0.40 7.64
N ILE A 56 -10.20 -0.30 8.30
CA ILE A 56 -10.03 -1.71 8.66
C ILE A 56 -9.99 -2.54 7.38
N SER A 57 -9.05 -3.48 7.30
CA SER A 57 -8.99 -4.40 6.19
C SER A 57 -9.12 -5.85 6.64
N LEU A 58 -9.88 -6.63 5.86
CA LEU A 58 -10.07 -8.06 6.03
C LEU A 58 -9.51 -8.75 4.81
N GLY A 59 -8.78 -9.84 5.02
CA GLY A 59 -8.14 -10.57 3.94
C GLY A 59 -8.33 -12.07 4.05
N VAL A 60 -8.30 -12.72 2.91
CA VAL A 60 -8.23 -14.17 2.79
C VAL A 60 -7.13 -14.55 1.80
N ARG A 61 -6.34 -15.53 2.17
CA ARG A 61 -5.28 -16.10 1.35
C ARG A 61 -5.48 -17.61 1.25
N TRP A 62 -5.53 -18.10 0.03
CA TRP A 62 -5.71 -19.51 -0.28
C TRP A 62 -4.59 -19.99 -1.21
N GLN A 63 -3.95 -21.09 -0.84
CA GLN A 63 -2.88 -21.71 -1.61
C GLN A 63 -3.36 -23.08 -2.15
N PRO A 64 -4.02 -23.11 -3.32
CA PRO A 64 -4.52 -24.34 -3.91
C PRO A 64 -3.40 -25.30 -4.30
N VAL A 65 -2.27 -24.76 -4.77
CA VAL A 65 -1.09 -25.52 -5.13
C VAL A 65 0.05 -25.19 -4.19
N PRO A 66 0.38 -26.10 -3.24
CA PRO A 66 1.44 -25.86 -2.27
C PRO A 66 2.82 -25.87 -2.94
N LEU A 67 3.77 -25.23 -2.27
CA LEU A 67 5.15 -25.20 -2.72
C LEU A 67 5.75 -26.62 -2.69
N LYS A 68 6.09 -27.14 -3.86
CA LYS A 68 6.81 -28.41 -4.04
C LYS A 68 8.04 -28.18 -4.90
N ARG A 69 9.12 -28.88 -4.62
CA ARG A 69 10.37 -28.74 -5.36
C ARG A 69 10.13 -29.04 -6.86
N GLY A 70 10.52 -28.09 -7.71
CA GLY A 70 10.39 -28.20 -9.17
C GLY A 70 9.01 -27.88 -9.75
N LEU A 71 7.96 -27.73 -8.91
CA LEU A 71 6.63 -27.33 -9.34
C LEU A 71 6.31 -25.89 -8.93
N PRO A 72 5.55 -25.14 -9.74
CA PRO A 72 5.10 -23.81 -9.32
C PRO A 72 4.06 -23.92 -8.21
N SER A 73 4.19 -23.05 -7.21
CA SER A 73 3.18 -22.81 -6.19
C SER A 73 2.28 -21.68 -6.63
N THR A 74 0.98 -21.80 -6.37
CA THR A 74 0.01 -20.74 -6.66
C THR A 74 -0.68 -20.32 -5.38
N THR A 75 -0.81 -19.02 -5.16
CA THR A 75 -1.55 -18.44 -4.05
C THR A 75 -2.56 -17.44 -4.61
N MET A 76 -3.81 -17.56 -4.19
CA MET A 76 -4.86 -16.58 -4.47
C MET A 76 -5.13 -15.79 -3.20
N PHE A 77 -5.48 -14.52 -3.36
CA PHE A 77 -5.81 -13.65 -2.25
C PHE A 77 -6.97 -12.73 -2.63
N ALA A 78 -7.75 -12.38 -1.63
CA ALA A 78 -8.75 -11.33 -1.73
C ALA A 78 -8.73 -10.51 -0.44
N SER A 79 -9.02 -9.22 -0.52
CA SER A 79 -9.14 -8.36 0.64
C SER A 79 -10.22 -7.31 0.44
N LEU A 80 -10.87 -6.95 1.55
CA LEU A 80 -11.86 -5.91 1.64
C LEU A 80 -11.34 -4.83 2.60
N SER A 81 -11.15 -3.62 2.11
CA SER A 81 -10.89 -2.44 2.93
C SER A 81 -12.20 -1.70 3.15
N THR A 82 -12.50 -1.40 4.41
CA THR A 82 -13.74 -0.72 4.81
C THR A 82 -13.52 0.79 4.92
N ALA A 83 -14.58 1.57 4.85
CA ALA A 83 -14.54 3.02 5.06
C ALA A 83 -14.79 3.31 6.55
N THR A 84 -13.89 2.90 7.43
CA THR A 84 -14.01 3.10 8.89
C THR A 84 -13.23 4.31 9.41
N GLY A 85 -12.24 4.76 8.65
CA GLY A 85 -11.50 5.98 8.94
C GLY A 85 -12.27 7.23 8.47
N ASP A 86 -11.86 8.39 9.01
CA ASP A 86 -12.45 9.67 8.62
C ASP A 86 -12.12 10.00 7.15
N SER A 87 -13.16 10.14 6.35
CA SER A 87 -13.08 10.37 4.91
C SER A 87 -12.55 11.77 4.60
N HIS A 88 -11.57 11.88 3.71
CA HIS A 88 -11.10 13.18 3.23
C HIS A 88 -12.12 13.92 2.36
N TYR A 89 -13.22 13.27 1.98
CA TYR A 89 -14.33 13.89 1.27
C TYR A 89 -15.43 14.43 2.20
N GLU A 90 -15.41 14.06 3.50
CA GLU A 90 -16.43 14.47 4.46
C GLU A 90 -15.89 15.43 5.53
N ILE A 91 -14.58 15.42 5.77
CA ILE A 91 -13.93 16.31 6.74
C ILE A 91 -13.89 17.77 6.23
N ASN A 92 -13.84 18.70 7.18
CA ASN A 92 -13.54 20.09 6.86
C ASN A 92 -12.01 20.26 6.70
N ARG A 93 -11.54 20.36 5.46
CA ARG A 93 -10.11 20.45 5.11
C ARG A 93 -9.34 21.58 5.80
N ASN A 94 -10.04 22.59 6.30
CA ASN A 94 -9.41 23.72 6.98
C ASN A 94 -9.08 23.40 8.44
N ASN A 95 -9.76 22.41 9.05
CA ASN A 95 -9.69 22.15 10.47
C ASN A 95 -9.32 20.69 10.81
N ASP A 96 -9.47 19.76 9.87
CA ASP A 96 -9.34 18.33 10.12
C ASP A 96 -8.47 17.65 9.07
N LEU A 97 -7.79 16.57 9.47
CA LEU A 97 -7.03 15.68 8.62
C LEU A 97 -7.72 14.31 8.55
N SER A 98 -7.80 13.73 7.36
CA SER A 98 -8.43 12.43 7.16
C SER A 98 -7.57 11.28 7.69
N THR A 99 -8.19 10.26 8.29
CA THR A 99 -7.52 9.03 8.72
C THR A 99 -7.79 7.84 7.79
N GLY A 100 -8.82 7.94 6.92
CA GLY A 100 -9.21 6.91 5.97
C GLY A 100 -9.51 7.45 4.57
N LYS A 101 -9.89 6.54 3.68
CA LYS A 101 -10.25 6.83 2.28
C LYS A 101 -11.70 7.29 2.12
N GLY A 102 -12.59 6.77 2.99
CA GLY A 102 -14.02 7.05 2.95
C GLY A 102 -14.82 6.21 1.95
N TYR A 103 -14.22 5.16 1.37
CA TYR A 103 -14.91 4.22 0.48
C TYR A 103 -14.42 2.79 0.68
N TYR A 104 -15.25 1.84 0.29
CA TYR A 104 -14.88 0.43 0.32
C TYR A 104 -14.05 0.08 -0.91
N THR A 105 -13.03 -0.75 -0.69
CA THR A 105 -12.22 -1.30 -1.77
C THR A 105 -12.19 -2.82 -1.65
N LEU A 106 -12.64 -3.50 -2.70
CA LEU A 106 -12.50 -4.94 -2.83
C LEU A 106 -11.34 -5.23 -3.78
N SER A 107 -10.33 -5.94 -3.30
CA SER A 107 -9.21 -6.36 -4.12
C SER A 107 -9.06 -7.86 -4.16
N GLY A 108 -8.55 -8.37 -5.27
CA GLY A 108 -8.25 -9.77 -5.44
C GLY A 108 -7.12 -9.98 -6.43
N GLY A 109 -6.45 -11.12 -6.31
CA GLY A 109 -5.34 -11.42 -7.19
C GLY A 109 -4.80 -12.82 -7.00
N ALA A 110 -3.78 -13.13 -7.77
CA ALA A 110 -3.07 -14.38 -7.71
C ALA A 110 -1.55 -14.14 -7.83
N SER A 111 -0.80 -14.98 -7.16
CA SER A 111 0.65 -15.04 -7.29
C SER A 111 1.08 -16.46 -7.60
N ILE A 112 2.12 -16.58 -8.41
CA ILE A 112 2.79 -17.82 -8.75
C ILE A 112 4.26 -17.70 -8.39
N SER A 113 4.81 -18.76 -7.83
CA SER A 113 6.24 -18.83 -7.54
C SER A 113 6.79 -20.21 -7.85
N LYS A 114 8.02 -20.25 -8.38
CA LYS A 114 8.73 -21.48 -8.69
C LYS A 114 10.13 -21.42 -8.08
N VAL A 115 10.44 -22.42 -7.27
CA VAL A 115 11.78 -22.60 -6.70
C VAL A 115 12.59 -23.49 -7.63
N THR A 116 13.68 -22.93 -8.13
CA THR A 116 14.69 -23.63 -8.96
C THR A 116 16.05 -23.25 -8.36
N ASP A 117 16.49 -24.06 -7.36
CA ASP A 117 17.72 -23.82 -6.63
C ASP A 117 18.91 -23.43 -7.54
N PRO A 118 19.59 -22.28 -7.29
CA PRO A 118 19.44 -21.33 -6.16
C PRO A 118 18.49 -20.15 -6.42
N VAL A 119 17.65 -20.21 -7.45
CA VAL A 119 16.77 -19.10 -7.90
C VAL A 119 15.32 -19.38 -7.54
N VAL A 120 14.62 -18.38 -7.08
CA VAL A 120 13.16 -18.37 -6.94
C VAL A 120 12.60 -17.34 -7.92
N LEU A 121 11.76 -17.78 -8.85
CA LEU A 121 11.00 -16.91 -9.74
C LEU A 121 9.61 -16.67 -9.16
N PHE A 122 9.10 -15.47 -9.26
CA PHE A 122 7.75 -15.13 -8.82
C PHE A 122 7.10 -14.09 -9.73
N ALA A 123 5.78 -14.16 -9.82
CA ALA A 123 4.95 -13.17 -10.48
C ALA A 123 3.61 -13.05 -9.76
N SER A 124 2.98 -11.91 -9.83
CA SER A 124 1.63 -11.69 -9.31
C SER A 124 0.86 -10.70 -10.16
N ALA A 125 -0.48 -10.84 -10.14
CA ALA A 125 -1.41 -9.90 -10.70
C ALA A 125 -2.55 -9.67 -9.71
N SER A 126 -3.04 -8.44 -9.63
CA SER A 126 -4.12 -8.05 -8.73
C SER A 126 -5.00 -7.00 -9.38
N TYR A 127 -6.27 -7.00 -8.98
CA TYR A 127 -7.25 -5.99 -9.37
C TYR A 127 -7.98 -5.51 -8.13
N ALA A 128 -8.22 -4.20 -8.04
CA ALA A 128 -8.95 -3.59 -6.96
C ALA A 128 -10.07 -2.70 -7.50
N MET A 129 -11.28 -2.91 -7.00
CA MET A 129 -12.48 -2.15 -7.29
C MET A 129 -12.84 -1.26 -6.11
N SER A 130 -13.21 -0.02 -6.39
CA SER A 130 -13.60 0.96 -5.39
C SER A 130 -15.07 1.33 -5.52
N THR A 131 -15.75 1.47 -4.39
CA THR A 131 -17.16 1.88 -4.40
C THR A 131 -17.31 3.38 -4.58
N LYS A 132 -18.39 3.78 -5.25
CA LYS A 132 -18.78 5.17 -5.37
C LYS A 132 -19.20 5.74 -4.01
N ILE A 133 -18.78 6.97 -3.73
CA ILE A 133 -19.23 7.77 -2.59
C ILE A 133 -20.31 8.71 -3.09
N ASN A 134 -21.48 8.69 -2.46
CA ASN A 134 -22.60 9.55 -2.79
C ASN A 134 -22.91 10.49 -1.61
N ASP A 135 -23.84 11.42 -1.83
CA ASP A 135 -24.37 12.32 -0.82
C ASP A 135 -23.32 13.23 -0.15
N LEU A 136 -22.25 13.54 -0.90
CA LEU A 136 -21.25 14.49 -0.44
C LEU A 136 -21.80 15.92 -0.53
N ASN A 137 -21.40 16.76 0.45
CA ASN A 137 -21.74 18.18 0.47
C ASN A 137 -20.49 19.01 0.77
N GLN A 138 -19.45 18.81 -0.03
CA GLN A 138 -18.16 19.46 0.20
C GLN A 138 -17.98 20.64 -0.75
N PRO A 139 -17.88 21.88 -0.24
CA PRO A 139 -17.61 23.04 -1.07
C PRO A 139 -16.20 22.96 -1.69
N GLN A 140 -16.14 23.10 -3.01
CA GLN A 140 -14.89 23.23 -3.75
C GLN A 140 -14.94 24.48 -4.63
N GLY A 141 -14.45 25.60 -4.09
CA GLY A 141 -14.59 26.90 -4.73
C GLY A 141 -16.06 27.33 -4.86
N SER A 142 -16.54 27.52 -6.10
CA SER A 142 -17.94 27.90 -6.40
C SER A 142 -18.88 26.71 -6.62
N ARG A 143 -18.40 25.47 -6.50
CA ARG A 143 -19.18 24.25 -6.74
C ARG A 143 -19.22 23.38 -5.49
N ILE A 144 -20.23 22.53 -5.40
CA ILE A 144 -20.35 21.55 -4.34
C ILE A 144 -20.09 20.17 -4.95
N LEU A 145 -19.14 19.45 -4.38
CA LEU A 145 -18.86 18.05 -4.72
C LEU A 145 -20.00 17.19 -4.16
N THR A 146 -20.68 16.44 -5.02
CA THR A 146 -21.85 15.62 -4.66
C THR A 146 -21.55 14.14 -4.63
N SER A 147 -20.68 13.66 -5.50
CA SER A 147 -20.24 12.28 -5.47
C SER A 147 -18.84 12.10 -6.07
N VAL A 148 -18.19 11.01 -5.67
CA VAL A 148 -16.88 10.62 -6.19
C VAL A 148 -16.94 9.15 -6.54
N GLN A 149 -16.53 8.80 -7.76
CA GLN A 149 -16.27 7.45 -8.20
C GLN A 149 -14.76 7.26 -8.29
N PRO A 150 -14.10 6.69 -7.25
CA PRO A 150 -12.69 6.39 -7.34
C PRO A 150 -12.41 5.40 -8.46
N GLY A 151 -11.32 5.59 -9.17
CA GLY A 151 -10.87 4.67 -10.20
C GLY A 151 -10.48 3.31 -9.61
N ASP A 152 -10.71 2.26 -10.39
CA ASP A 152 -10.20 0.93 -10.08
C ASP A 152 -8.68 0.87 -10.28
N SER A 153 -8.04 -0.20 -9.87
CA SER A 153 -6.60 -0.35 -10.12
C SER A 153 -6.22 -1.77 -10.50
N LEU A 154 -5.22 -1.88 -11.36
CA LEU A 154 -4.62 -3.12 -11.81
C LEU A 154 -3.14 -3.13 -11.39
N GLY A 155 -2.73 -4.14 -10.65
CA GLY A 155 -1.35 -4.34 -10.22
C GLY A 155 -0.72 -5.55 -10.88
N PHE A 156 0.54 -5.43 -11.25
CA PHE A 156 1.36 -6.51 -11.77
C PHE A 156 2.74 -6.46 -11.13
N SER A 157 3.28 -7.61 -10.76
CA SER A 157 4.67 -7.71 -10.34
C SER A 157 5.31 -9.00 -10.81
N MET A 158 6.60 -8.96 -11.09
CA MET A 158 7.43 -10.13 -11.34
C MET A 158 8.83 -9.91 -10.83
N GLY A 159 9.51 -11.01 -10.50
CA GLY A 159 10.87 -10.90 -10.02
C GLY A 159 11.54 -12.24 -9.83
N LEU A 160 12.77 -12.13 -9.37
CA LEU A 160 13.60 -13.26 -9.00
C LEU A 160 14.31 -12.99 -7.70
N ALA A 161 14.44 -14.03 -6.88
CA ALA A 161 15.30 -14.02 -5.71
C ALA A 161 16.42 -15.05 -5.93
N TYR A 162 17.64 -14.64 -5.64
CA TYR A 162 18.83 -15.46 -5.79
C TYR A 162 19.54 -15.58 -4.43
N SER A 163 19.76 -16.81 -3.99
CA SER A 163 20.54 -17.08 -2.77
C SER A 163 22.01 -17.19 -3.13
N LEU A 164 22.81 -16.17 -2.78
CA LEU A 164 24.25 -16.17 -2.96
C LEU A 164 24.93 -17.23 -2.09
N ASN A 165 24.46 -17.33 -0.84
CA ASN A 165 24.87 -18.34 0.13
C ASN A 165 23.75 -18.48 1.19
N TYR A 166 24.03 -19.22 2.27
CA TYR A 166 23.09 -19.42 3.37
C TYR A 166 22.64 -18.12 4.06
N ASP A 167 23.50 -17.11 4.09
CA ASP A 167 23.29 -15.88 4.86
C ASP A 167 22.91 -14.67 3.98
N VAL A 168 23.11 -14.74 2.67
CA VAL A 168 22.92 -13.62 1.76
C VAL A 168 22.00 -13.98 0.60
N SER A 169 20.98 -13.20 0.41
CA SER A 169 20.07 -13.29 -0.75
C SER A 169 19.87 -11.93 -1.41
N ILE A 170 19.73 -11.94 -2.73
CA ILE A 170 19.39 -10.77 -3.53
C ILE A 170 18.04 -11.03 -4.20
N THR A 171 17.15 -10.07 -4.12
CA THR A 171 15.88 -10.09 -4.85
C THR A 171 15.81 -8.89 -5.77
N THR A 172 15.43 -9.14 -7.02
CA THR A 172 15.12 -8.09 -7.99
C THR A 172 13.70 -8.27 -8.46
N SER A 173 12.90 -7.21 -8.43
CA SER A 173 11.52 -7.25 -8.89
C SER A 173 11.13 -5.98 -9.65
N PHE A 174 10.30 -6.19 -10.66
CA PHE A 174 9.58 -5.15 -11.36
C PHE A 174 8.16 -5.11 -10.83
N GLN A 175 7.64 -3.92 -10.57
CA GLN A 175 6.26 -3.68 -10.16
C GLN A 175 5.66 -2.63 -11.07
N GLN A 176 4.42 -2.83 -11.46
CA GLN A 176 3.63 -1.87 -12.23
C GLN A 176 2.23 -1.80 -11.64
N SER A 177 1.73 -0.58 -11.48
CA SER A 177 0.36 -0.28 -11.09
C SER A 177 -0.26 0.64 -12.11
N TYR A 178 -1.46 0.31 -12.54
CA TYR A 178 -2.29 1.13 -13.39
C TYR A 178 -3.54 1.52 -12.60
N GLY A 179 -3.72 2.81 -12.39
CA GLY A 179 -4.89 3.41 -11.75
C GLY A 179 -5.78 4.05 -12.81
N PHE A 180 -7.02 3.59 -12.89
CA PHE A 180 -8.03 4.18 -13.78
C PHE A 180 -8.47 5.55 -13.28
N SER A 181 -9.04 6.35 -14.16
CA SER A 181 -9.52 7.69 -13.84
C SER A 181 -10.54 7.70 -12.71
N THR A 182 -10.45 8.72 -11.86
CA THR A 182 -11.44 9.02 -10.83
C THR A 182 -12.38 10.10 -11.33
N THR A 183 -13.69 9.86 -11.21
CA THR A 183 -14.73 10.81 -11.64
C THR A 183 -15.27 11.56 -10.42
N PHE A 184 -15.34 12.88 -10.54
CA PHE A 184 -15.90 13.81 -9.56
C PHE A 184 -17.15 14.44 -10.11
N ASP A 185 -18.29 14.23 -9.46
CA ASP A 185 -19.57 14.85 -9.82
C ASP A 185 -19.82 16.08 -8.95
N PHE A 186 -20.22 17.16 -9.58
CA PHE A 186 -20.54 18.43 -8.90
C PHE A 186 -22.01 18.79 -9.05
N SER A 187 -22.50 19.61 -8.12
CA SER A 187 -23.90 20.11 -8.15
C SER A 187 -24.22 20.91 -9.42
N THR A 188 -23.22 21.51 -10.07
CA THR A 188 -23.36 22.29 -11.30
C THR A 188 -22.16 22.04 -12.22
N GLY A 189 -22.43 21.91 -13.53
CA GLY A 189 -21.42 21.70 -14.56
C GLY A 189 -21.20 20.24 -14.94
N ASN A 190 -20.21 19.99 -15.78
CA ASN A 190 -19.85 18.64 -16.20
C ASN A 190 -19.01 17.94 -15.12
N PRO A 191 -19.09 16.60 -15.04
CA PRO A 191 -18.15 15.81 -14.23
C PRO A 191 -16.70 16.12 -14.60
N TYR A 192 -15.83 16.03 -13.62
CA TYR A 192 -14.38 16.13 -13.83
C TYR A 192 -13.76 14.74 -13.66
N GLU A 193 -12.96 14.32 -14.63
CA GLU A 193 -12.23 13.07 -14.59
C GLU A 193 -10.73 13.37 -14.49
N THR A 194 -10.06 12.66 -13.58
CA THR A 194 -8.60 12.70 -13.51
C THR A 194 -8.01 11.86 -14.64
N PRO A 195 -6.79 12.14 -15.11
CA PRO A 195 -6.10 11.23 -16.00
C PRO A 195 -5.82 9.88 -15.29
N ASP A 196 -5.67 8.83 -16.09
CA ASP A 196 -5.16 7.55 -15.62
C ASP A 196 -3.72 7.72 -15.10
N GLN A 197 -3.36 6.93 -14.09
CA GLN A 197 -2.03 6.97 -13.49
C GLN A 197 -1.29 5.66 -13.75
N VAL A 198 -0.04 5.74 -14.15
CA VAL A 198 0.81 4.58 -14.38
C VAL A 198 2.07 4.70 -13.53
N SER A 199 2.19 3.87 -12.52
CA SER A 199 3.38 3.79 -11.70
C SER A 199 4.12 2.49 -11.97
N ALA A 200 5.40 2.57 -12.30
CA ALA A 200 6.28 1.43 -12.46
C ALA A 200 7.58 1.64 -11.71
N ALA A 201 8.08 0.59 -11.08
CA ALA A 201 9.32 0.64 -10.31
C ALA A 201 10.12 -0.66 -10.44
N LEU A 202 11.43 -0.52 -10.39
CA LEU A 202 12.39 -1.61 -10.28
C LEU A 202 12.94 -1.62 -8.86
N ASN A 203 12.76 -2.74 -8.15
CA ASN A 203 13.16 -2.89 -6.77
C ASN A 203 14.29 -3.90 -6.62
N PHE A 204 15.22 -3.59 -5.75
CA PHE A 204 16.32 -4.45 -5.33
C PHE A 204 16.26 -4.63 -3.82
N SER A 205 16.41 -5.86 -3.35
CA SER A 205 16.47 -6.17 -1.93
C SER A 205 17.66 -7.05 -1.64
N LEU A 206 18.43 -6.66 -0.64
CA LEU A 206 19.51 -7.45 -0.09
C LEU A 206 19.08 -8.00 1.27
N GLY A 207 18.90 -9.31 1.34
CA GLY A 207 18.58 -10.04 2.58
C GLY A 207 19.85 -10.55 3.23
N LEU A 208 20.09 -10.17 4.48
CA LEU A 208 21.22 -10.58 5.30
C LEU A 208 20.71 -11.37 6.51
N ARG A 209 21.04 -12.64 6.60
CA ARG A 209 20.70 -13.48 7.75
C ARG A 209 21.71 -13.24 8.87
N THR A 210 21.27 -12.56 9.91
CA THR A 210 22.10 -12.31 11.12
C THR A 210 22.04 -13.46 12.12
N ASN A 211 20.93 -14.19 12.13
CA ASN A 211 20.67 -15.37 12.95
C ASN A 211 19.74 -16.33 12.19
N PRO A 212 19.67 -17.64 12.57
CA PRO A 212 18.76 -18.59 11.92
C PRO A 212 17.29 -18.14 11.87
N LYS A 213 16.87 -17.23 12.76
CA LYS A 213 15.50 -16.69 12.85
C LYS A 213 15.38 -15.22 12.41
N ARG A 214 16.48 -14.53 12.08
CA ARG A 214 16.47 -13.10 11.77
C ARG A 214 17.12 -12.81 10.43
N ILE A 215 16.35 -12.21 9.54
CA ILE A 215 16.82 -11.70 8.26
C ILE A 215 16.59 -10.19 8.25
N VAL A 216 17.65 -9.44 8.02
CA VAL A 216 17.61 -8.00 7.82
C VAL A 216 17.52 -7.77 6.32
N ASN A 217 16.57 -6.94 5.88
CA ASN A 217 16.44 -6.58 4.47
C ASN A 217 16.74 -5.09 4.27
N LEU A 218 17.60 -4.83 3.31
CA LEU A 218 17.84 -3.51 2.74
C LEU A 218 17.15 -3.45 1.38
N ASN A 219 16.27 -2.49 1.20
CA ASN A 219 15.48 -2.36 -0.02
C ASN A 219 15.81 -1.04 -0.70
N MET A 220 15.93 -1.08 -2.02
CA MET A 220 16.14 0.08 -2.88
C MET A 220 15.19 -0.04 -4.07
N GLY A 221 14.41 1.00 -4.34
CA GLY A 221 13.50 1.08 -5.48
C GLY A 221 13.83 2.27 -6.36
N PHE A 222 13.69 2.09 -7.66
CA PHE A 222 13.83 3.13 -8.67
C PHE A 222 12.54 3.24 -9.46
N GLY A 223 11.95 4.44 -9.46
CA GLY A 223 10.80 4.76 -10.30
C GLY A 223 11.16 4.80 -11.77
N LEU A 224 10.28 4.26 -12.61
CA LEU A 224 10.46 4.19 -14.05
C LEU A 224 9.46 5.09 -14.80
N THR A 225 8.49 5.65 -14.09
CA THR A 225 7.42 6.51 -14.62
C THR A 225 7.31 7.78 -13.79
N GLU A 226 6.69 8.82 -14.35
CA GLU A 226 6.49 10.11 -13.68
C GLU A 226 5.64 10.00 -12.40
N ASP A 227 4.70 9.05 -12.35
CA ASP A 227 3.84 8.81 -11.19
C ASP A 227 4.52 7.96 -10.08
N ALA A 228 5.70 7.44 -10.33
CA ALA A 228 6.46 6.66 -9.35
C ALA A 228 7.46 7.54 -8.59
N SER A 229 7.73 7.19 -7.34
CA SER A 229 8.81 7.84 -6.58
C SER A 229 10.15 7.56 -7.22
N ASP A 230 10.97 8.57 -7.49
CA ASP A 230 12.27 8.45 -8.16
C ASP A 230 13.17 7.42 -7.49
N VAL A 231 13.32 7.52 -6.17
CA VAL A 231 14.12 6.59 -5.37
C VAL A 231 13.43 6.33 -4.04
N THR A 232 13.34 5.05 -3.67
CA THR A 232 12.87 4.62 -2.35
C THR A 232 13.97 3.82 -1.65
N LEU A 233 14.18 4.08 -0.37
CA LEU A 233 15.09 3.33 0.48
C LEU A 233 14.31 2.76 1.67
N GLY A 234 14.54 1.50 1.97
CA GLY A 234 13.85 0.81 3.07
C GLY A 234 14.79 -0.09 3.84
N PHE A 235 14.50 -0.22 5.12
CA PHE A 235 15.16 -1.15 6.02
C PHE A 235 14.10 -1.91 6.79
N SER A 236 14.20 -3.24 6.87
CA SER A 236 13.32 -4.04 7.71
C SER A 236 14.10 -5.09 8.49
N MET A 237 13.75 -5.22 9.76
CA MET A 237 14.34 -6.20 10.67
C MET A 237 13.23 -6.76 11.58
N PRO A 238 13.04 -8.09 11.64
CA PRO A 238 12.12 -8.68 12.59
C PRO A 238 12.66 -8.53 14.01
N ILE A 239 11.79 -8.12 14.95
CA ILE A 239 12.10 -8.01 16.37
C ILE A 239 11.21 -9.03 17.10
N ASP A 240 11.82 -10.02 17.75
CA ASP A 240 11.11 -10.98 18.57
C ASP A 240 11.02 -10.48 20.01
N PHE A 241 9.82 -10.26 20.50
CA PHE A 241 9.59 -10.03 21.92
C PHE A 241 9.38 -11.40 22.60
N VAL A 242 10.33 -11.82 23.40
CA VAL A 242 10.18 -13.01 24.26
C VAL A 242 9.29 -12.60 25.42
N VAL A 243 8.03 -13.00 25.39
CA VAL A 243 7.19 -12.98 26.61
C VAL A 243 7.71 -14.12 27.48
N SER A 244 8.42 -13.76 28.55
CA SER A 244 8.85 -14.70 29.57
C SER A 244 7.62 -15.15 30.35
N ASP A 245 7.09 -16.31 30.05
CA ASP A 245 6.18 -17.02 30.95
C ASP A 245 6.96 -17.37 32.23
N LYS A 246 6.55 -16.71 33.33
CA LYS A 246 6.97 -17.07 34.69
C LYS A 246 6.01 -18.11 35.26
#